data_3efa9015da1309622aa43f90e7e287aa
#
_entry.id   3efa9015da1309622aa43f90e7e287aa
#
_cell.length_a   1.000
_cell.length_b   1.000
_cell.length_c   1.000
_cell.angle_alpha   90.00
_cell.angle_beta   90.00
_cell.angle_gamma   90.00
#
_symmetry.space_group_name_H-M   'P 1'
#
loop_
_entity.id
_entity.type
_entity.pdbx_description
1 polymer ?
#
loop_
_entity_poly.entity_id
_entity_poly.type
_entity_poly.pdbx_seq_one_letter_code
_entity_poly.pdbx_strand_id
1 'polypeptide(L)'
;MIERRKVLKGIGLAIGASGVSSPAILGRAVAQAKVSIKGVYSAPGLSFAAIFLADKTGLWAKNGLEAEVKQVQGGPLAMVALTNREAQFAGVASTDPVIGWDKGIKTLAISAFTGSLDMQITARNDWLSRVGTSPKSPLEEKLKSFKGARIGSSTIGGGPAQYTRYLARTVGLDPERDIKILAVGFGAARMAALRTNQVDVTVGSAPESDQVELEGFGSLYVDCTNEVPIFREFPYTIAVVTPQLANDQPDVVRRIAQTLGQANDLFHTKFGEAVDILKQQSPNIPAKAIENALQRARNSYPRGGRMTPAMWENNIKVSVDLKLISTSVPTKEGELWTNKFLG
;
A
#
# COMPACT_ATOMS: atom_id res chain seq x y z
N MET A 1 83.45 15.22 2.53
CA MET A 1 84.62 14.37 2.88
C MET A 1 84.09 12.93 2.95
N ILE A 2 84.38 12.15 1.95
CA ILE A 2 85.29 10.98 2.04
C ILE A 2 84.52 9.77 2.68
N GLU A 3 84.41 8.56 2.19
CA GLU A 3 84.92 7.76 1.06
C GLU A 3 84.20 6.41 1.13
N ARG A 4 83.69 5.86 0.09
CA ARG A 4 84.19 4.82 -0.85
C ARG A 4 84.65 3.48 -0.20
N ARG A 5 84.04 2.45 -0.72
CA ARG A 5 84.56 1.24 -1.43
C ARG A 5 84.37 -0.12 -0.79
N LYS A 6 83.63 -0.95 -1.63
CA LYS A 6 84.05 -2.28 -2.20
C LYS A 6 84.13 -3.46 -1.21
N VAL A 7 83.80 -4.70 -1.53
CA VAL A 7 84.07 -5.57 -2.70
C VAL A 7 83.30 -6.89 -2.57
N LEU A 8 82.66 -7.31 -3.62
CA LEU A 8 82.55 -8.61 -4.33
C LEU A 8 82.69 -9.97 -3.62
N LYS A 9 81.78 -10.83 -4.09
CA LYS A 9 81.86 -12.25 -4.53
C LYS A 9 81.28 -13.33 -3.62
N GLY A 10 80.39 -14.10 -4.21
CA GLY A 10 80.02 -15.44 -3.80
C GLY A 10 78.88 -15.94 -4.68
N ILE A 11 79.23 -16.71 -5.74
CA ILE A 11 78.34 -17.44 -6.66
C ILE A 11 77.79 -18.66 -5.94
N GLY A 12 76.45 -18.87 -5.99
CA GLY A 12 75.83 -20.15 -5.60
C GLY A 12 74.53 -20.33 -6.39
N LEU A 13 74.62 -21.13 -7.48
CA LEU A 13 73.48 -21.63 -8.22
C LEU A 13 72.75 -22.64 -7.34
N ALA A 14 71.41 -22.46 -7.19
CA ALA A 14 70.48 -23.53 -6.85
C ALA A 14 69.19 -23.35 -7.64
N ILE A 15 68.97 -24.25 -8.56
CA ILE A 15 67.75 -24.45 -9.35
C ILE A 15 66.71 -25.08 -8.41
N GLY A 16 65.51 -24.55 -8.34
CA GLY A 16 64.43 -25.23 -7.60
C GLY A 16 63.07 -24.50 -7.67
N ALA A 17 62.21 -25.06 -8.46
CA ALA A 17 60.72 -25.02 -8.41
C ALA A 17 60.02 -23.71 -8.57
N SER A 18 59.53 -23.49 -9.78
CA SER A 18 58.47 -22.57 -10.18
C SER A 18 57.12 -22.90 -9.49
N GLY A 19 56.89 -22.28 -8.35
CA GLY A 19 55.58 -22.18 -7.75
C GLY A 19 54.81 -20.98 -8.40
N VAL A 20 53.89 -21.28 -9.30
CA VAL A 20 52.96 -20.29 -9.85
C VAL A 20 51.98 -19.92 -8.72
N SER A 21 52.28 -18.88 -7.99
CA SER A 21 51.35 -18.23 -7.07
C SER A 21 50.32 -17.48 -7.92
N SER A 22 49.17 -18.09 -8.20
CA SER A 22 48.01 -17.36 -8.70
C SER A 22 47.68 -16.27 -7.69
N PRO A 23 47.61 -14.98 -8.08
CA PRO A 23 47.04 -13.96 -7.20
C PRO A 23 45.57 -14.32 -6.97
N ALA A 24 45.25 -14.75 -5.74
CA ALA A 24 43.88 -14.81 -5.28
C ALA A 24 43.32 -13.39 -5.42
N ILE A 25 42.55 -13.18 -6.49
CA ILE A 25 41.68 -12.02 -6.62
C ILE A 25 40.64 -12.16 -5.52
N LEU A 26 40.97 -11.70 -4.32
CA LEU A 26 39.99 -11.39 -3.32
C LEU A 26 39.08 -10.31 -3.91
N GLY A 27 38.00 -10.77 -4.53
CA GLY A 27 36.90 -9.92 -4.92
C GLY A 27 36.39 -9.22 -3.66
N ARG A 28 36.94 -8.03 -3.36
CA ARG A 28 36.29 -7.11 -2.44
C ARG A 28 34.91 -6.87 -3.03
N ALA A 29 33.90 -7.51 -2.45
CA ALA A 29 32.53 -7.08 -2.60
C ALA A 29 32.53 -5.60 -2.16
N VAL A 30 32.61 -4.69 -3.13
CA VAL A 30 32.38 -3.28 -2.88
C VAL A 30 30.94 -3.21 -2.38
N ALA A 31 30.78 -3.02 -1.08
CA ALA A 31 29.47 -2.79 -0.50
C ALA A 31 28.93 -1.55 -1.24
N GLN A 32 27.98 -1.78 -2.15
CA GLN A 32 27.39 -0.72 -2.93
C GLN A 32 26.75 0.25 -1.93
N ALA A 33 27.20 1.51 -1.93
CA ALA A 33 26.68 2.53 -1.04
C ALA A 33 25.14 2.57 -1.14
N LYS A 34 24.49 2.52 0.01
CA LYS A 34 23.01 2.58 0.05
C LYS A 34 22.55 3.93 -0.48
N VAL A 35 21.49 3.92 -1.29
CA VAL A 35 20.87 5.14 -1.77
C VAL A 35 19.82 5.57 -0.75
N SER A 36 19.96 6.80 -0.23
CA SER A 36 18.98 7.37 0.69
C SER A 36 17.73 7.80 -0.08
N ILE A 37 16.58 7.38 0.40
CA ILE A 37 15.27 7.73 -0.17
C ILE A 37 14.29 8.15 0.92
N LYS A 38 13.38 9.04 0.54
CA LYS A 38 12.22 9.40 1.37
C LYS A 38 10.94 8.88 0.71
N GLY A 39 10.06 8.34 1.52
CA GLY A 39 8.74 7.92 1.10
C GLY A 39 7.67 8.52 2.01
N VAL A 40 6.46 8.63 1.50
CA VAL A 40 5.28 9.00 2.30
C VAL A 40 4.15 8.01 2.04
N TYR A 41 3.24 7.86 3.00
CA TYR A 41 2.00 7.09 2.78
C TYR A 41 0.80 7.76 3.45
N SER A 42 -0.37 7.59 2.83
CA SER A 42 -1.53 8.46 3.06
C SER A 42 -2.40 8.10 4.27
N ALA A 43 -2.28 6.90 4.83
CA ALA A 43 -3.13 6.44 5.93
C ALA A 43 -2.50 5.29 6.72
N PRO A 44 -2.82 5.17 8.02
CA PRO A 44 -2.47 3.97 8.77
C PRO A 44 -3.36 2.79 8.30
N GLY A 45 -2.90 1.57 8.53
CA GLY A 45 -3.68 0.36 8.32
C GLY A 45 -2.97 -0.71 7.51
N LEU A 46 -3.60 -1.88 7.46
CA LEU A 46 -3.03 -3.07 6.84
C LEU A 46 -2.93 -2.97 5.32
N SER A 47 -3.68 -2.07 4.68
CA SER A 47 -3.56 -1.80 3.25
C SER A 47 -2.18 -1.24 2.83
N PHE A 48 -1.39 -0.75 3.79
CA PHE A 48 0.00 -0.29 3.60
C PHE A 48 1.02 -1.22 4.27
N ALA A 49 0.63 -2.45 4.60
CA ALA A 49 1.46 -3.41 5.33
C ALA A 49 2.82 -3.68 4.68
N ALA A 50 2.92 -3.65 3.34
CA ALA A 50 4.18 -3.84 2.62
C ALA A 50 5.27 -2.84 3.07
N ILE A 51 4.91 -1.60 3.42
CA ILE A 51 5.87 -0.60 3.91
C ILE A 51 6.45 -1.03 5.26
N PHE A 52 5.59 -1.45 6.20
CA PHE A 52 6.03 -1.91 7.52
C PHE A 52 6.83 -3.20 7.45
N LEU A 53 6.40 -4.14 6.60
CA LEU A 53 7.13 -5.38 6.37
C LEU A 53 8.51 -5.11 5.76
N ALA A 54 8.61 -4.22 4.77
CA ALA A 54 9.89 -3.83 4.17
C ALA A 54 10.86 -3.23 5.19
N ASP A 55 10.36 -2.41 6.11
CA ASP A 55 11.16 -1.81 7.19
C ASP A 55 11.64 -2.89 8.18
N LYS A 56 10.70 -3.63 8.78
CA LYS A 56 10.98 -4.59 9.86
C LYS A 56 11.80 -5.80 9.43
N THR A 57 11.71 -6.20 8.17
CA THR A 57 12.50 -7.33 7.62
C THR A 57 13.82 -6.88 6.99
N GLY A 58 14.13 -5.58 7.00
CA GLY A 58 15.34 -5.03 6.42
C GLY A 58 15.42 -5.12 4.90
N LEU A 59 14.29 -5.29 4.21
CA LEU A 59 14.24 -5.41 2.74
C LEU A 59 14.75 -4.13 2.05
N TRP A 60 14.55 -2.95 2.62
CA TRP A 60 15.13 -1.72 2.10
C TRP A 60 16.66 -1.83 1.99
N ALA A 61 17.30 -2.18 3.10
CA ALA A 61 18.75 -2.32 3.16
C ALA A 61 19.27 -3.44 2.26
N LYS A 62 18.55 -4.56 2.17
CA LYS A 62 18.86 -5.69 1.28
C LYS A 62 18.84 -5.28 -0.19
N ASN A 63 17.96 -4.39 -0.57
CA ASN A 63 17.87 -3.83 -1.93
C ASN A 63 18.74 -2.58 -2.12
N GLY A 64 19.68 -2.29 -1.21
CA GLY A 64 20.62 -1.17 -1.32
C GLY A 64 19.98 0.20 -1.12
N LEU A 65 18.89 0.28 -0.35
CA LEU A 65 18.21 1.52 0.00
C LEU A 65 18.33 1.82 1.50
N GLU A 66 18.43 3.10 1.82
CA GLU A 66 18.23 3.63 3.17
C GLU A 66 16.96 4.48 3.11
N ALA A 67 15.85 3.91 3.57
CA ALA A 67 14.53 4.49 3.39
C ALA A 67 14.02 5.16 4.67
N GLU A 68 13.62 6.42 4.57
CA GLU A 68 12.82 7.13 5.57
C GLU A 68 11.39 7.25 5.06
N VAL A 69 10.43 6.50 5.64
CA VAL A 69 9.04 6.51 5.18
C VAL A 69 8.13 7.04 6.27
N LYS A 70 7.37 8.10 5.95
CA LYS A 70 6.50 8.80 6.92
C LYS A 70 5.04 8.76 6.52
N GLN A 71 4.17 8.63 7.52
CA GLN A 71 2.75 8.83 7.33
C GLN A 71 2.41 10.31 7.20
N VAL A 72 1.51 10.62 6.25
CA VAL A 72 0.89 11.95 6.10
C VAL A 72 -0.64 11.82 6.16
N GLN A 73 -1.31 12.96 6.33
CA GLN A 73 -2.77 13.00 6.49
C GLN A 73 -3.48 12.99 5.13
N GLY A 74 -3.66 11.78 4.56
CA GLY A 74 -4.46 11.56 3.35
C GLY A 74 -3.69 11.67 2.03
N GLY A 75 -4.32 11.16 0.96
CA GLY A 75 -3.75 11.08 -0.39
C GLY A 75 -3.31 12.43 -0.97
N PRO A 76 -4.10 13.50 -0.87
CA PRO A 76 -3.70 14.81 -1.40
C PRO A 76 -2.36 15.31 -0.86
N LEU A 77 -2.09 15.18 0.45
CA LEU A 77 -0.79 15.58 1.02
C LEU A 77 0.35 14.67 0.56
N ALA A 78 0.10 13.37 0.41
CA ALA A 78 1.09 12.45 -0.13
C ALA A 78 1.44 12.78 -1.59
N MET A 79 0.44 13.12 -2.41
CA MET A 79 0.64 13.55 -3.79
C MET A 79 1.41 14.89 -3.89
N VAL A 80 1.13 15.84 -3.00
CA VAL A 80 1.88 17.11 -2.92
C VAL A 80 3.35 16.85 -2.56
N ALA A 81 3.63 16.05 -1.53
CA ALA A 81 5.01 15.71 -1.15
C ALA A 81 5.78 15.05 -2.31
N LEU A 82 5.10 14.17 -3.08
CA LEU A 82 5.68 13.53 -4.26
C LEU A 82 5.98 14.53 -5.38
N THR A 83 5.02 15.38 -5.74
CA THR A 83 5.15 16.34 -6.85
C THR A 83 6.15 17.45 -6.54
N ASN A 84 6.27 17.84 -5.27
CA ASN A 84 7.29 18.77 -4.78
C ASN A 84 8.69 18.13 -4.64
N ARG A 85 8.81 16.81 -4.91
CA ARG A 85 10.07 16.04 -4.76
C ARG A 85 10.59 15.97 -3.31
N GLU A 86 9.71 16.17 -2.34
CA GLU A 86 10.00 15.95 -0.92
C GLU A 86 10.11 14.45 -0.59
N ALA A 87 9.44 13.61 -1.42
CA ALA A 87 9.52 12.16 -1.38
C ALA A 87 9.78 11.58 -2.78
N GLN A 88 10.52 10.46 -2.85
CA GLN A 88 10.76 9.71 -4.07
C GLN A 88 9.58 8.82 -4.45
N PHE A 89 8.81 8.34 -3.46
CA PHE A 89 7.57 7.61 -3.71
C PHE A 89 6.48 7.99 -2.72
N ALA A 90 5.24 7.79 -3.13
CA ALA A 90 4.08 7.95 -2.27
C ALA A 90 3.21 6.68 -2.29
N GLY A 91 2.82 6.21 -1.10
CA GLY A 91 1.78 5.21 -0.92
C GLY A 91 0.42 5.89 -0.82
N VAL A 92 -0.47 5.64 -1.78
CA VAL A 92 -1.76 6.34 -1.90
C VAL A 92 -2.89 5.40 -2.33
N ALA A 93 -4.13 5.82 -2.17
CA ALA A 93 -5.25 5.17 -2.84
C ALA A 93 -5.16 5.42 -4.35
N SER A 94 -5.51 4.45 -5.17
CA SER A 94 -5.38 4.54 -6.62
C SER A 94 -6.25 5.62 -7.27
N THR A 95 -7.29 6.08 -6.60
CA THR A 95 -8.08 7.25 -7.04
C THR A 95 -7.27 8.55 -7.03
N ASP A 96 -6.30 8.70 -6.14
CA ASP A 96 -5.52 9.94 -6.04
C ASP A 96 -4.72 10.23 -7.33
N PRO A 97 -3.90 9.30 -7.86
CA PRO A 97 -3.22 9.50 -9.14
C PRO A 97 -4.17 9.57 -10.33
N VAL A 98 -5.30 8.85 -10.33
CA VAL A 98 -6.30 8.92 -11.41
C VAL A 98 -6.89 10.32 -11.50
N ILE A 99 -7.31 10.91 -10.37
CA ILE A 99 -7.79 12.29 -10.30
C ILE A 99 -6.67 13.27 -10.67
N GLY A 100 -5.44 12.99 -10.23
CA GLY A 100 -4.28 13.79 -10.61
C GLY A 100 -4.06 13.82 -12.11
N TRP A 101 -4.13 12.67 -12.79
CA TRP A 101 -3.98 12.57 -14.24
C TRP A 101 -5.02 13.38 -15.00
N ASP A 102 -6.28 13.33 -14.59
CA ASP A 102 -7.36 14.14 -15.18
C ASP A 102 -7.08 15.64 -15.07
N LYS A 103 -6.36 16.05 -14.02
CA LYS A 103 -5.94 17.44 -13.79
C LYS A 103 -4.55 17.78 -14.36
N GLY A 104 -3.94 16.89 -15.14
CA GLY A 104 -2.62 17.10 -15.74
C GLY A 104 -1.45 16.79 -14.80
N ILE A 105 -1.69 16.31 -13.58
CA ILE A 105 -0.63 15.90 -12.63
C ILE A 105 -0.30 14.43 -12.88
N LYS A 106 0.73 14.17 -13.66
CA LYS A 106 1.12 12.81 -14.06
C LYS A 106 2.02 12.16 -12.99
N THR A 107 1.63 10.97 -12.59
CA THR A 107 2.43 10.06 -11.77
C THR A 107 2.39 8.66 -12.36
N LEU A 108 3.31 7.80 -11.95
CA LEU A 108 3.44 6.43 -12.44
C LEU A 108 3.33 5.46 -11.26
N ALA A 109 2.31 4.62 -11.26
CA ALA A 109 2.20 3.53 -10.30
C ALA A 109 3.21 2.42 -10.65
N ILE A 110 3.98 2.00 -9.65
CA ILE A 110 5.10 1.06 -9.82
C ILE A 110 4.93 -0.25 -9.06
N SER A 111 3.99 -0.31 -8.12
CA SER A 111 3.66 -1.52 -7.34
C SER A 111 2.29 -1.34 -6.70
N ALA A 112 1.49 -2.40 -6.64
CA ALA A 112 0.31 -2.42 -5.80
C ALA A 112 0.64 -2.99 -4.42
N PHE A 113 0.17 -2.33 -3.37
CA PHE A 113 0.15 -2.90 -2.02
C PHE A 113 -1.02 -3.87 -1.88
N THR A 114 -2.20 -3.49 -2.39
CA THR A 114 -3.37 -4.36 -2.46
C THR A 114 -3.96 -4.36 -3.87
N GLY A 115 -4.31 -5.56 -4.35
CA GLY A 115 -4.85 -5.81 -5.69
C GLY A 115 -6.37 -6.00 -5.72
N SER A 116 -7.02 -5.80 -4.59
CA SER A 116 -8.48 -5.73 -4.43
C SER A 116 -8.82 -4.58 -3.49
N LEU A 117 -10.06 -4.09 -3.57
CA LEU A 117 -10.50 -3.03 -2.66
C LEU A 117 -10.72 -3.62 -1.25
N ASP A 118 -9.67 -3.59 -0.44
CA ASP A 118 -9.67 -3.99 0.98
C ASP A 118 -10.39 -2.96 1.84
N MET A 119 -11.56 -2.53 1.39
CA MET A 119 -12.45 -1.65 2.13
C MET A 119 -13.51 -2.49 2.84
N GLN A 120 -13.73 -2.17 4.09
CA GLN A 120 -14.73 -2.80 4.94
C GLN A 120 -15.75 -1.77 5.38
N ILE A 121 -17.00 -2.18 5.39
CA ILE A 121 -18.10 -1.40 5.94
C ILE A 121 -18.54 -2.08 7.22
N THR A 122 -18.41 -1.38 8.33
CA THR A 122 -18.74 -1.86 9.68
C THR A 122 -19.97 -1.15 10.16
N ALA A 123 -20.96 -1.88 10.63
CA ALA A 123 -22.22 -1.34 11.12
C ALA A 123 -22.44 -1.68 12.61
N ARG A 124 -23.11 -0.80 13.34
CA ARG A 124 -23.54 -1.05 14.72
C ARG A 124 -24.65 -2.09 14.74
N ASN A 125 -24.64 -2.95 15.73
CA ASN A 125 -25.64 -4.03 15.87
C ASN A 125 -27.05 -3.48 16.10
N ASP A 126 -27.20 -2.41 16.88
CA ASP A 126 -28.52 -1.76 17.12
C ASP A 126 -29.07 -1.05 15.86
N TRP A 127 -28.18 -0.49 15.02
CA TRP A 127 -28.59 0.04 13.74
C TRP A 127 -29.05 -1.06 12.78
N LEU A 128 -28.29 -2.17 12.68
CA LEU A 128 -28.68 -3.35 11.89
C LEU A 128 -30.07 -3.87 12.28
N SER A 129 -30.32 -3.98 13.59
CA SER A 129 -31.65 -4.37 14.11
C SER A 129 -32.75 -3.40 13.70
N ARG A 130 -32.46 -2.07 13.73
CA ARG A 130 -33.42 -1.02 13.38
C ARG A 130 -33.78 -1.02 11.91
N VAL A 131 -32.82 -1.29 11.01
CA VAL A 131 -33.05 -1.32 9.56
C VAL A 131 -33.48 -2.70 9.04
N GLY A 132 -33.51 -3.72 9.91
CA GLY A 132 -33.96 -5.07 9.58
C GLY A 132 -33.01 -5.86 8.68
N THR A 133 -31.72 -5.57 8.72
CA THR A 133 -30.69 -6.25 7.92
C THR A 133 -29.60 -6.86 8.80
N SER A 134 -28.77 -7.70 8.20
CA SER A 134 -27.66 -8.38 8.90
C SER A 134 -26.44 -8.53 7.97
N PRO A 135 -25.27 -8.90 8.48
CA PRO A 135 -24.11 -9.26 7.64
C PRO A 135 -24.41 -10.38 6.61
N LYS A 136 -25.43 -11.20 6.86
CA LYS A 136 -25.84 -12.32 5.98
C LYS A 136 -26.89 -11.91 4.93
N SER A 137 -27.45 -10.70 5.02
CA SER A 137 -28.39 -10.19 4.02
C SER A 137 -27.73 -10.06 2.65
N PRO A 138 -28.50 -10.19 1.54
CA PRO A 138 -28.00 -9.91 0.20
C PRO A 138 -27.35 -8.53 0.11
N LEU A 139 -26.27 -8.41 -0.70
CA LEU A 139 -25.53 -7.15 -0.83
C LEU A 139 -26.44 -5.96 -1.19
N GLU A 140 -27.37 -6.17 -2.12
CA GLU A 140 -28.30 -5.11 -2.55
C GLU A 140 -29.15 -4.59 -1.40
N GLU A 141 -29.67 -5.47 -0.53
CA GLU A 141 -30.43 -5.08 0.67
C GLU A 141 -29.56 -4.31 1.67
N LYS A 142 -28.32 -4.80 1.90
CA LYS A 142 -27.35 -4.12 2.74
C LYS A 142 -27.08 -2.70 2.24
N LEU A 143 -26.85 -2.52 0.94
CA LEU A 143 -26.57 -1.21 0.36
C LEU A 143 -27.80 -0.30 0.36
N LYS A 144 -29.02 -0.81 0.11
CA LYS A 144 -30.27 -0.04 0.21
C LYS A 144 -30.54 0.48 1.62
N SER A 145 -30.12 -0.26 2.65
CA SER A 145 -30.25 0.17 4.04
C SER A 145 -29.45 1.42 4.40
N PHE A 146 -28.50 1.85 3.53
CA PHE A 146 -27.76 3.10 3.74
C PHE A 146 -28.65 4.34 3.61
N LYS A 147 -29.86 4.24 3.10
CA LYS A 147 -30.76 5.38 3.02
C LYS A 147 -31.03 5.98 4.41
N GLY A 148 -30.67 7.25 4.58
CA GLY A 148 -30.75 7.97 5.86
C GLY A 148 -29.62 7.66 6.84
N ALA A 149 -28.68 6.77 6.52
CA ALA A 149 -27.58 6.42 7.39
C ALA A 149 -26.53 7.53 7.51
N ARG A 150 -25.99 7.68 8.72
CA ARG A 150 -24.79 8.48 8.99
C ARG A 150 -23.57 7.57 8.83
N ILE A 151 -22.76 7.84 7.82
CA ILE A 151 -21.62 7.00 7.44
C ILE A 151 -20.32 7.72 7.78
N GLY A 152 -19.55 7.18 8.72
CA GLY A 152 -18.26 7.71 9.13
C GLY A 152 -17.15 7.28 8.17
N SER A 153 -16.45 8.25 7.58
CA SER A 153 -15.26 8.04 6.76
C SER A 153 -14.08 8.81 7.32
N SER A 154 -12.87 8.50 6.89
CA SER A 154 -11.67 9.24 7.30
C SER A 154 -11.74 10.71 6.87
N THR A 155 -12.11 10.95 5.62
CA THR A 155 -12.31 12.28 5.01
C THR A 155 -13.48 12.20 4.04
N ILE A 156 -14.12 13.36 3.76
CA ILE A 156 -15.27 13.41 2.83
C ILE A 156 -14.88 13.16 1.37
N GLY A 157 -13.66 13.59 0.97
CA GLY A 157 -13.16 13.46 -0.39
C GLY A 157 -12.24 12.26 -0.64
N GLY A 158 -11.93 11.49 0.39
CA GLY A 158 -11.00 10.35 0.26
C GLY A 158 -11.61 9.11 -0.38
N GLY A 159 -10.77 8.17 -0.78
CA GLY A 159 -11.17 6.93 -1.46
C GLY A 159 -12.34 6.19 -0.80
N PRO A 160 -12.30 5.89 0.51
CA PRO A 160 -13.40 5.18 1.18
C PRO A 160 -14.76 5.89 1.03
N ALA A 161 -14.79 7.22 1.15
CA ALA A 161 -16.02 7.98 0.93
C ALA A 161 -16.49 7.92 -0.52
N GLN A 162 -15.58 7.98 -1.49
CA GLN A 162 -15.91 7.89 -2.91
C GLN A 162 -16.46 6.51 -3.27
N TYR A 163 -15.82 5.44 -2.81
CA TYR A 163 -16.30 4.07 -3.04
C TYR A 163 -17.65 3.82 -2.37
N THR A 164 -17.92 4.43 -1.21
CA THR A 164 -19.25 4.38 -0.57
C THR A 164 -20.30 5.06 -1.43
N ARG A 165 -20.00 6.21 -2.03
CA ARG A 165 -20.89 6.89 -2.98
C ARG A 165 -21.15 6.02 -4.22
N TYR A 166 -20.11 5.34 -4.73
CA TYR A 166 -20.26 4.39 -5.82
C TYR A 166 -21.26 3.28 -5.45
N LEU A 167 -21.05 2.62 -4.30
CA LEU A 167 -21.93 1.55 -3.83
C LEU A 167 -23.39 2.04 -3.66
N ALA A 168 -23.61 3.22 -3.10
CA ALA A 168 -24.94 3.80 -2.98
C ALA A 168 -25.62 3.96 -4.34
N ARG A 169 -24.89 4.44 -5.36
CA ARG A 169 -25.42 4.59 -6.72
C ARG A 169 -25.78 3.25 -7.36
N THR A 170 -25.04 2.18 -7.11
CA THR A 170 -25.35 0.85 -7.70
C THR A 170 -26.73 0.30 -7.31
N VAL A 171 -27.30 0.81 -6.22
CA VAL A 171 -28.64 0.41 -5.74
C VAL A 171 -29.69 1.53 -5.88
N GLY A 172 -29.38 2.56 -6.69
CA GLY A 172 -30.31 3.65 -7.00
C GLY A 172 -30.42 4.75 -5.94
N LEU A 173 -29.53 4.78 -4.94
CA LEU A 173 -29.45 5.87 -3.98
C LEU A 173 -28.70 7.07 -4.57
N ASP A 174 -29.18 8.28 -4.29
CA ASP A 174 -28.43 9.50 -4.54
C ASP A 174 -27.48 9.76 -3.34
N PRO A 175 -26.15 9.64 -3.52
CA PRO A 175 -25.22 9.76 -2.41
C PRO A 175 -25.15 11.15 -1.77
N GLU A 176 -25.65 12.18 -2.42
CA GLU A 176 -25.67 13.55 -1.86
C GLU A 176 -26.96 13.84 -1.09
N ARG A 177 -28.04 13.06 -1.31
CA ARG A 177 -29.34 13.25 -0.66
C ARG A 177 -29.73 12.12 0.27
N ASP A 178 -29.41 10.87 -0.12
CA ASP A 178 -29.93 9.68 0.57
C ASP A 178 -29.00 9.16 1.65
N ILE A 179 -27.71 9.54 1.66
CA ILE A 179 -26.74 9.16 2.69
C ILE A 179 -26.02 10.39 3.25
N LYS A 180 -25.53 10.30 4.50
CA LYS A 180 -24.75 11.37 5.11
C LYS A 180 -23.36 10.89 5.45
N ILE A 181 -22.35 11.32 4.68
CA ILE A 181 -20.94 10.99 4.97
C ILE A 181 -20.36 12.04 5.90
N LEU A 182 -19.76 11.59 7.01
CA LEU A 182 -19.13 12.40 8.03
C LEU A 182 -17.62 12.09 8.10
N ALA A 183 -16.80 13.13 8.20
CA ALA A 183 -15.37 12.98 8.47
C ALA A 183 -15.16 12.71 9.96
N VAL A 184 -14.77 11.50 10.33
CA VAL A 184 -14.55 11.07 11.71
C VAL A 184 -13.12 10.60 11.98
N GLY A 185 -12.21 10.80 11.00
CA GLY A 185 -10.81 10.41 11.13
C GLY A 185 -10.55 8.93 10.89
N PHE A 186 -9.41 8.45 11.39
CA PHE A 186 -8.91 7.09 11.19
C PHE A 186 -8.90 6.31 12.50
N GLY A 187 -8.89 4.99 12.40
CA GLY A 187 -8.62 4.07 13.50
C GLY A 187 -9.48 4.33 14.73
N ALA A 188 -8.86 4.60 15.87
CA ALA A 188 -9.53 4.78 17.16
C ALA A 188 -10.61 5.88 17.13
N ALA A 189 -10.39 6.99 16.42
CA ALA A 189 -11.38 8.07 16.31
C ALA A 189 -12.65 7.60 15.58
N ARG A 190 -12.49 6.85 14.48
CA ARG A 190 -13.60 6.29 13.71
C ARG A 190 -14.37 5.23 14.51
N MET A 191 -13.66 4.36 15.21
CA MET A 191 -14.28 3.38 16.13
C MET A 191 -15.04 4.07 17.27
N ALA A 192 -14.49 5.14 17.85
CA ALA A 192 -15.17 5.91 18.89
C ALA A 192 -16.46 6.54 18.37
N ALA A 193 -16.43 7.13 17.15
CA ALA A 193 -17.62 7.70 16.52
C ALA A 193 -18.72 6.63 16.30
N LEU A 194 -18.34 5.41 15.91
CA LEU A 194 -19.26 4.29 15.78
C LEU A 194 -19.81 3.87 17.14
N ARG A 195 -18.95 3.68 18.13
CA ARG A 195 -19.34 3.25 19.49
C ARG A 195 -20.27 4.24 20.19
N THR A 196 -20.03 5.54 20.05
CA THR A 196 -20.82 6.60 20.69
C THR A 196 -22.07 7.01 19.92
N ASN A 197 -22.45 6.26 18.86
CA ASN A 197 -23.61 6.57 18.03
C ASN A 197 -23.54 7.93 17.29
N GLN A 198 -22.35 8.46 17.07
CA GLN A 198 -22.17 9.61 16.20
C GLN A 198 -22.44 9.24 14.74
N VAL A 199 -22.08 7.99 14.36
CA VAL A 199 -22.36 7.39 13.06
C VAL A 199 -23.02 6.02 13.23
N ASP A 200 -23.78 5.60 12.23
CA ASP A 200 -24.47 4.29 12.20
C ASP A 200 -23.58 3.21 11.59
N VAL A 201 -22.76 3.63 10.63
CA VAL A 201 -21.88 2.78 9.83
C VAL A 201 -20.53 3.48 9.69
N THR A 202 -19.45 2.74 9.60
CA THR A 202 -18.12 3.27 9.24
C THR A 202 -17.56 2.57 8.01
N VAL A 203 -16.74 3.30 7.26
CA VAL A 203 -16.04 2.77 6.09
C VAL A 203 -14.54 2.97 6.27
N GLY A 204 -13.80 1.90 6.12
CA GLY A 204 -12.35 1.89 6.35
C GLY A 204 -11.71 0.60 5.90
N SER A 205 -10.46 0.42 6.30
CA SER A 205 -9.72 -0.81 6.04
C SER A 205 -9.56 -1.63 7.32
N ALA A 206 -9.27 -2.91 7.14
CA ALA A 206 -8.90 -3.81 8.24
C ALA A 206 -7.77 -3.20 9.12
N PRO A 207 -7.75 -3.49 10.42
CA PRO A 207 -8.56 -4.46 11.16
C PRO A 207 -9.72 -3.85 11.98
N GLU A 208 -10.25 -2.69 11.60
CA GLU A 208 -11.23 -1.97 12.43
C GLU A 208 -12.52 -2.75 12.64
N SER A 209 -13.06 -3.40 11.60
CA SER A 209 -14.25 -4.25 11.74
C SER A 209 -14.02 -5.42 12.69
N ASP A 210 -12.85 -6.03 12.64
CA ASP A 210 -12.49 -7.15 13.51
C ASP A 210 -12.39 -6.71 14.98
N GLN A 211 -11.91 -5.50 15.24
CA GLN A 211 -11.93 -4.91 16.56
C GLN A 211 -13.35 -4.69 17.07
N VAL A 212 -14.20 -4.09 16.25
CA VAL A 212 -15.60 -3.80 16.57
C VAL A 212 -16.37 -5.08 16.88
N GLU A 213 -16.12 -6.16 16.12
CA GLU A 213 -16.72 -7.47 16.37
C GLU A 213 -16.24 -8.08 17.68
N LEU A 214 -14.94 -8.02 17.98
CA LEU A 214 -14.38 -8.51 19.24
C LEU A 214 -14.93 -7.76 20.48
N GLU A 215 -15.21 -6.46 20.32
CA GLU A 215 -15.82 -5.64 21.35
C GLU A 215 -17.35 -5.79 21.44
N GLY A 216 -17.99 -6.46 20.47
CA GLY A 216 -19.38 -6.88 20.50
C GLY A 216 -20.42 -5.80 20.19
N PHE A 217 -20.03 -4.58 19.77
CA PHE A 217 -20.99 -3.49 19.52
C PHE A 217 -21.35 -3.27 18.03
N GLY A 218 -20.71 -3.99 17.13
CA GLY A 218 -20.97 -3.93 15.68
C GLY A 218 -20.44 -5.15 14.97
N SER A 219 -20.60 -5.16 13.65
CA SER A 219 -20.22 -6.29 12.79
C SER A 219 -19.63 -5.80 11.48
N LEU A 220 -18.76 -6.60 10.86
CA LEU A 220 -18.39 -6.45 9.44
C LEU A 220 -19.67 -6.63 8.63
N TYR A 221 -20.15 -5.54 8.05
CA TYR A 221 -21.43 -5.52 7.34
C TYR A 221 -21.30 -5.77 5.84
N VAL A 222 -20.30 -5.13 5.20
CA VAL A 222 -19.94 -5.41 3.80
C VAL A 222 -18.42 -5.56 3.70
N ASP A 223 -18.00 -6.72 3.21
CA ASP A 223 -16.63 -6.97 2.77
C ASP A 223 -16.53 -6.66 1.28
N CYS A 224 -16.00 -5.49 0.94
CA CYS A 224 -15.97 -5.03 -0.44
C CYS A 224 -15.16 -5.94 -1.35
N THR A 225 -14.10 -6.56 -0.86
CA THR A 225 -13.30 -7.52 -1.63
C THR A 225 -14.09 -8.75 -2.03
N ASN A 226 -14.84 -9.32 -1.09
CA ASN A 226 -15.49 -10.61 -1.30
C ASN A 226 -16.92 -10.48 -1.85
N GLU A 227 -17.60 -9.39 -1.54
CA GLU A 227 -19.02 -9.22 -1.90
C GLU A 227 -19.26 -8.36 -3.15
N VAL A 228 -18.32 -7.45 -3.51
CA VAL A 228 -18.49 -6.53 -4.64
C VAL A 228 -17.62 -6.95 -5.82
N PRO A 229 -18.18 -7.54 -6.90
CA PRO A 229 -17.39 -8.16 -7.98
C PRO A 229 -16.33 -7.24 -8.60
N ILE A 230 -16.65 -5.97 -8.90
CA ILE A 230 -15.72 -5.03 -9.53
C ILE A 230 -14.50 -4.71 -8.63
N PHE A 231 -14.61 -4.92 -7.33
CA PHE A 231 -13.55 -4.64 -6.36
C PHE A 231 -12.60 -5.81 -6.09
N ARG A 232 -12.88 -7.00 -6.65
CA ARG A 232 -11.99 -8.17 -6.53
C ARG A 232 -10.69 -8.01 -7.29
N GLU A 233 -10.74 -7.35 -8.44
CA GLU A 233 -9.57 -6.93 -9.22
C GLU A 233 -9.57 -5.40 -9.27
N PHE A 234 -8.88 -4.78 -8.30
CA PHE A 234 -8.90 -3.33 -8.11
C PHE A 234 -7.62 -2.88 -7.41
N PRO A 235 -6.81 -1.99 -7.99
CA PRO A 235 -5.57 -1.56 -7.37
C PRO A 235 -5.91 -0.55 -6.28
N TYR A 236 -6.26 -1.01 -5.08
CA TYR A 236 -6.79 -0.11 -4.05
C TYR A 236 -5.71 0.82 -3.49
N THR A 237 -4.62 0.27 -2.98
CA THR A 237 -3.47 1.04 -2.50
C THR A 237 -2.24 0.69 -3.31
N ILE A 238 -1.50 1.71 -3.72
CA ILE A 238 -0.39 1.60 -4.65
C ILE A 238 0.78 2.50 -4.25
N ALA A 239 1.97 2.14 -4.71
CA ALA A 239 3.13 3.02 -4.69
C ALA A 239 3.24 3.77 -6.02
N VAL A 240 3.34 5.09 -5.97
CA VAL A 240 3.51 5.96 -7.13
C VAL A 240 4.81 6.75 -7.04
N VAL A 241 5.39 7.04 -8.20
CA VAL A 241 6.56 7.91 -8.39
C VAL A 241 6.26 8.97 -9.43
N THR A 242 7.11 9.98 -9.56
CA THR A 242 7.01 10.91 -10.70
C THR A 242 7.60 10.25 -11.95
N PRO A 243 7.06 10.52 -13.16
CA PRO A 243 7.64 10.05 -14.42
C PRO A 243 9.10 10.51 -14.60
N GLN A 244 9.43 11.70 -14.10
CA GLN A 244 10.78 12.22 -14.12
C GLN A 244 11.74 11.32 -13.32
N LEU A 245 11.39 10.96 -12.07
CA LEU A 245 12.24 10.06 -11.27
C LEU A 245 12.41 8.70 -11.97
N ALA A 246 11.33 8.18 -12.56
CA ALA A 246 11.38 6.91 -13.29
C ALA A 246 12.30 6.92 -14.51
N ASN A 247 12.46 8.07 -15.15
CA ASN A 247 13.37 8.27 -16.28
C ASN A 247 14.80 8.56 -15.83
N ASP A 248 14.98 9.45 -14.86
CA ASP A 248 16.30 9.92 -14.43
C ASP A 248 17.03 8.90 -13.55
N GLN A 249 16.28 8.13 -12.74
CA GLN A 249 16.80 7.17 -11.76
C GLN A 249 16.06 5.82 -11.82
N PRO A 250 16.03 5.13 -12.97
CA PRO A 250 15.24 3.90 -13.13
C PRO A 250 15.66 2.78 -12.17
N ASP A 251 16.95 2.73 -11.79
CA ASP A 251 17.45 1.72 -10.84
C ASP A 251 16.97 1.96 -9.41
N VAL A 252 16.84 3.22 -8.99
CA VAL A 252 16.25 3.56 -7.69
C VAL A 252 14.78 3.16 -7.66
N VAL A 253 14.04 3.49 -8.71
CA VAL A 253 12.62 3.12 -8.83
C VAL A 253 12.44 1.60 -8.85
N ARG A 254 13.32 0.86 -9.56
CA ARG A 254 13.32 -0.62 -9.54
C ARG A 254 13.53 -1.17 -8.14
N ARG A 255 14.52 -0.67 -7.41
CA ARG A 255 14.78 -1.10 -6.02
C ARG A 255 13.59 -0.82 -5.11
N ILE A 256 12.93 0.33 -5.24
CA ILE A 256 11.72 0.65 -4.48
C ILE A 256 10.61 -0.35 -4.82
N ALA A 257 10.30 -0.55 -6.10
CA ALA A 257 9.24 -1.45 -6.55
C ALA A 257 9.49 -2.89 -6.10
N GLN A 258 10.70 -3.40 -6.29
CA GLN A 258 11.09 -4.74 -5.86
C GLN A 258 11.04 -4.92 -4.34
N THR A 259 11.44 -3.93 -3.57
CA THR A 259 11.35 -3.98 -2.10
C THR A 259 9.90 -4.14 -1.64
N LEU A 260 9.00 -3.33 -2.20
CA LEU A 260 7.58 -3.38 -1.88
C LEU A 260 6.92 -4.67 -2.37
N GLY A 261 7.30 -5.15 -3.55
CA GLY A 261 6.84 -6.43 -4.09
C GLY A 261 7.30 -7.63 -3.23
N GLN A 262 8.57 -7.67 -2.82
CA GLN A 262 9.10 -8.69 -1.92
C GLN A 262 8.41 -8.66 -0.55
N ALA A 263 8.05 -7.49 -0.07
CA ALA A 263 7.29 -7.35 1.17
C ALA A 263 5.87 -7.95 1.03
N ASN A 264 5.19 -7.74 -0.09
CA ASN A 264 3.91 -8.40 -0.38
C ASN A 264 4.05 -9.93 -0.45
N ASP A 265 5.16 -10.44 -0.99
CA ASP A 265 5.38 -11.88 -1.09
C ASP A 265 5.47 -12.58 0.27
N LEU A 266 5.76 -11.85 1.36
CA LEU A 266 5.75 -12.42 2.71
C LEU A 266 4.36 -12.93 3.12
N PHE A 267 3.28 -12.32 2.64
CA PHE A 267 1.92 -12.84 2.89
C PHE A 267 1.68 -14.22 2.27
N HIS A 268 2.45 -14.60 1.28
CA HIS A 268 2.33 -15.88 0.58
C HIS A 268 3.37 -16.90 1.03
N THR A 269 4.57 -16.46 1.37
CA THR A 269 5.73 -17.31 1.65
C THR A 269 6.01 -17.48 3.13
N LYS A 270 5.71 -16.44 3.94
CA LYS A 270 6.03 -16.38 5.37
C LYS A 270 4.89 -15.70 6.16
N PHE A 271 3.67 -16.16 5.95
CA PHE A 271 2.47 -15.51 6.49
C PHE A 271 2.53 -15.29 8.01
N GLY A 272 2.96 -16.30 8.78
CA GLY A 272 3.08 -16.17 10.24
C GLY A 272 4.04 -15.06 10.67
N GLU A 273 5.23 -14.98 10.02
CA GLU A 273 6.21 -13.91 10.26
C GLU A 273 5.61 -12.51 9.95
N ALA A 274 4.91 -12.38 8.82
CA ALA A 274 4.26 -11.13 8.45
C ALA A 274 3.19 -10.72 9.48
N VAL A 275 2.37 -11.66 9.96
CA VAL A 275 1.36 -11.42 11.00
C VAL A 275 2.02 -10.96 12.30
N ASP A 276 3.09 -11.62 12.75
CA ASP A 276 3.76 -11.28 14.01
C ASP A 276 4.41 -9.89 13.97
N ILE A 277 5.01 -9.52 12.84
CA ILE A 277 5.55 -8.18 12.62
C ILE A 277 4.44 -7.12 12.71
N LEU A 278 3.31 -7.35 12.04
CA LEU A 278 2.21 -6.38 12.00
C LEU A 278 1.50 -6.24 13.36
N LYS A 279 1.43 -7.31 14.16
CA LYS A 279 0.97 -7.24 15.57
C LYS A 279 1.89 -6.34 16.41
N GLN A 280 3.21 -6.50 16.28
CA GLN A 280 4.17 -5.66 17.00
C GLN A 280 4.10 -4.20 16.57
N GLN A 281 3.82 -3.94 15.30
CA GLN A 281 3.65 -2.59 14.77
C GLN A 281 2.38 -1.89 15.28
N SER A 282 1.39 -2.65 15.73
CA SER A 282 0.09 -2.15 16.14
C SER A 282 -0.29 -2.62 17.57
N PRO A 283 0.50 -2.30 18.61
CA PRO A 283 0.33 -2.86 19.96
C PRO A 283 -1.01 -2.49 20.63
N ASN A 284 -1.65 -1.43 20.17
CA ASN A 284 -2.96 -0.98 20.68
C ASN A 284 -4.14 -1.68 20.00
N ILE A 285 -3.90 -2.57 19.04
CA ILE A 285 -4.92 -3.34 18.35
C ILE A 285 -4.87 -4.77 18.87
N PRO A 286 -6.02 -5.38 19.25
CA PRO A 286 -6.04 -6.76 19.67
C PRO A 286 -5.38 -7.68 18.63
N ALA A 287 -4.42 -8.50 19.05
CA ALA A 287 -3.68 -9.39 18.18
C ALA A 287 -4.60 -10.28 17.32
N LYS A 288 -5.73 -10.71 17.91
CA LYS A 288 -6.73 -11.52 17.21
C LYS A 288 -7.44 -10.76 16.08
N ALA A 289 -7.67 -9.45 16.24
CA ALA A 289 -8.24 -8.62 15.18
C ALA A 289 -7.29 -8.56 13.97
N ILE A 290 -6.00 -8.37 14.22
CA ILE A 290 -4.98 -8.36 13.16
C ILE A 290 -4.90 -9.71 12.45
N GLU A 291 -4.90 -10.82 13.19
CA GLU A 291 -4.89 -12.17 12.60
C GLU A 291 -6.10 -12.41 11.69
N ASN A 292 -7.30 -12.15 12.19
CA ASN A 292 -8.55 -12.35 11.45
C ASN A 292 -8.55 -11.50 10.17
N ALA A 293 -8.17 -10.23 10.28
CA ALA A 293 -8.08 -9.30 9.17
C ALA A 293 -7.11 -9.78 8.09
N LEU A 294 -5.88 -10.15 8.48
CA LEU A 294 -4.85 -10.61 7.54
C LEU A 294 -5.19 -11.95 6.89
N GLN A 295 -5.81 -12.86 7.65
CA GLN A 295 -6.27 -14.14 7.11
C GLN A 295 -7.34 -13.92 6.03
N ARG A 296 -8.27 -13.01 6.25
CA ARG A 296 -9.32 -12.64 5.28
C ARG A 296 -8.74 -11.92 4.06
N ALA A 297 -7.81 -10.98 4.27
CA ALA A 297 -7.22 -10.17 3.23
C ALA A 297 -6.01 -10.81 2.52
N ARG A 298 -5.61 -12.03 2.88
CA ARG A 298 -4.37 -12.65 2.40
C ARG A 298 -4.21 -12.61 0.88
N ASN A 299 -5.28 -12.91 0.15
CA ASN A 299 -5.29 -12.93 -1.31
C ASN A 299 -5.41 -11.53 -1.94
N SER A 300 -5.65 -10.49 -1.14
CA SER A 300 -5.67 -9.09 -1.62
C SER A 300 -4.28 -8.52 -1.84
N TYR A 301 -3.24 -9.14 -1.28
CA TYR A 301 -1.85 -8.71 -1.48
C TYR A 301 -1.29 -9.36 -2.75
N PRO A 302 -1.07 -8.59 -3.84
CA PRO A 302 -0.63 -9.18 -5.10
C PRO A 302 0.84 -9.63 -5.01
N ARG A 303 1.13 -10.83 -5.55
CA ARG A 303 2.50 -11.35 -5.60
C ARG A 303 3.40 -10.40 -6.36
N GLY A 304 4.57 -10.12 -5.76
CA GLY A 304 5.53 -9.19 -6.33
C GLY A 304 5.00 -7.76 -6.52
N GLY A 305 3.84 -7.41 -5.96
CA GLY A 305 3.22 -6.09 -6.16
C GLY A 305 2.66 -5.87 -7.56
N ARG A 306 2.43 -6.94 -8.35
CA ARG A 306 2.01 -6.85 -9.76
C ARG A 306 0.60 -6.29 -9.91
N MET A 307 0.43 -5.50 -10.97
CA MET A 307 -0.85 -4.93 -11.39
C MET A 307 -1.29 -5.57 -12.72
N THR A 308 -2.59 -5.60 -12.97
CA THR A 308 -3.18 -6.10 -14.21
C THR A 308 -3.96 -5.00 -14.93
N PRO A 309 -4.14 -5.08 -16.25
CA PRO A 309 -5.03 -4.16 -16.99
C PRO A 309 -6.44 -4.12 -16.40
N ALA A 310 -7.00 -5.28 -16.04
CA ALA A 310 -8.34 -5.39 -15.46
C ALA A 310 -8.50 -4.58 -14.16
N MET A 311 -7.46 -4.57 -13.30
CA MET A 311 -7.46 -3.73 -12.10
C MET A 311 -7.68 -2.25 -12.45
N TRP A 312 -6.96 -1.75 -13.46
CA TRP A 312 -7.04 -0.34 -13.84
C TRP A 312 -8.31 -0.01 -14.63
N GLU A 313 -8.80 -0.91 -15.47
CA GLU A 313 -10.09 -0.77 -16.15
C GLU A 313 -11.22 -0.64 -15.13
N ASN A 314 -11.24 -1.48 -14.10
CA ASN A 314 -12.22 -1.40 -13.01
C ASN A 314 -12.10 -0.08 -12.23
N ASN A 315 -10.87 0.38 -11.93
CA ASN A 315 -10.65 1.64 -11.23
C ASN A 315 -11.15 2.84 -12.04
N ILE A 316 -10.79 2.90 -13.32
CA ILE A 316 -11.22 3.99 -14.21
C ILE A 316 -12.73 3.97 -14.38
N LYS A 317 -13.34 2.78 -14.57
CA LYS A 317 -14.80 2.67 -14.64
C LYS A 317 -15.49 3.25 -13.40
N VAL A 318 -15.05 2.89 -12.21
CA VAL A 318 -15.57 3.44 -10.95
C VAL A 318 -15.36 4.94 -10.87
N SER A 319 -14.19 5.43 -11.29
CA SER A 319 -13.86 6.86 -11.27
C SER A 319 -14.74 7.67 -12.24
N VAL A 320 -15.07 7.12 -13.41
CA VAL A 320 -16.02 7.72 -14.37
C VAL A 320 -17.43 7.72 -13.81
N ASP A 321 -17.91 6.58 -13.29
CA ASP A 321 -19.25 6.44 -12.70
C ASP A 321 -19.46 7.42 -11.53
N LEU A 322 -18.39 7.73 -10.80
CA LEU A 322 -18.38 8.71 -9.71
C LEU A 322 -18.21 10.16 -10.20
N LYS A 323 -17.94 10.39 -11.48
CA LYS A 323 -17.60 11.70 -12.04
C LYS A 323 -16.38 12.34 -11.36
N LEU A 324 -15.41 11.52 -10.94
CA LEU A 324 -14.15 11.99 -10.37
C LEU A 324 -13.19 12.49 -11.45
N ILE A 325 -13.36 12.00 -12.66
CA ILE A 325 -12.55 12.35 -13.83
C ILE A 325 -13.48 12.80 -14.97
N SER A 326 -13.00 13.75 -15.75
CA SER A 326 -13.72 14.34 -16.90
C SER A 326 -13.19 13.86 -18.24
N THR A 327 -11.95 13.34 -18.26
CA THR A 327 -11.25 12.86 -19.46
C THR A 327 -10.93 11.37 -19.35
N SER A 328 -10.60 10.77 -20.51
CA SER A 328 -10.09 9.39 -20.50
C SER A 328 -8.69 9.34 -19.91
N VAL A 329 -8.50 8.50 -18.90
CA VAL A 329 -7.21 8.20 -18.32
C VAL A 329 -6.72 6.85 -18.87
N PRO A 330 -5.45 6.71 -19.28
CA PRO A 330 -4.97 5.50 -19.91
C PRO A 330 -4.99 4.33 -18.93
N THR A 331 -5.52 3.18 -19.37
CA THR A 331 -5.54 1.92 -18.63
C THR A 331 -4.41 0.97 -19.03
N LYS A 332 -3.79 1.21 -20.21
CA LYS A 332 -2.67 0.39 -20.69
C LYS A 332 -1.41 0.64 -19.87
N GLU A 333 -0.61 -0.40 -19.74
CA GLU A 333 0.71 -0.31 -19.10
C GLU A 333 1.63 0.66 -19.83
N GLY A 334 2.39 1.44 -19.07
CA GLY A 334 3.43 2.34 -19.57
C GLY A 334 3.21 3.82 -19.28
N GLU A 335 1.99 4.24 -18.95
CA GLU A 335 1.67 5.63 -18.69
C GLU A 335 1.25 5.89 -17.24
N LEU A 336 0.02 5.48 -16.84
CA LEU A 336 -0.47 5.62 -15.47
C LEU A 336 0.18 4.61 -14.52
N TRP A 337 0.53 3.43 -15.02
CA TRP A 337 1.10 2.33 -14.26
C TRP A 337 2.05 1.48 -15.08
N THR A 338 2.91 0.71 -14.40
CA THR A 338 3.81 -0.25 -15.07
C THR A 338 4.31 -1.32 -14.11
N ASN A 339 4.53 -2.52 -14.62
CA ASN A 339 5.23 -3.61 -13.95
C ASN A 339 6.73 -3.70 -14.32
N LYS A 340 7.24 -2.83 -15.21
CA LYS A 340 8.62 -2.93 -15.74
C LYS A 340 9.72 -2.84 -14.68
N PHE A 341 9.40 -2.34 -13.50
CA PHE A 341 10.33 -2.20 -12.37
C PHE A 341 10.23 -3.35 -11.37
N LEU A 342 9.23 -4.21 -11.47
CA LEU A 342 9.09 -5.44 -10.72
C LEU A 342 10.00 -6.53 -11.32
N GLY A 343 10.44 -7.47 -10.55
CA GLY A 343 11.26 -8.59 -11.03
C GLY A 343 10.46 -9.63 -11.84
#